data_a3c45dd3961fa63a094f72cf3eeca1a0
#
_entry.id   a3c45dd3961fa63a094f72cf3eeca1a0
#
_cell.length_a   1.000
_cell.length_b   1.000
_cell.length_c   1.000
_cell.angle_alpha   90.00
_cell.angle_beta   90.00
_cell.angle_gamma   90.00
#
_symmetry.space_group_name_H-M   'P 1'
#
loop_
_entity.id
_entity.type
_entity.pdbx_description
1 polymer ?
#
loop_
_entity_poly.entity_id
_entity_poly.type
_entity_poly.pdbx_seq_one_letter_code
_entity_poly.pdbx_strand_id
1 'polypeptide(L)'
;MLAPEFPAAVVAGNVETCQVITDTLFGALGVMAAAQGTMNNVTFGNDQYQYYETVCGGSGAGPEFDGTAAVHTHMTNTRLTDPEILEWRFPVMLERFEIRRGSGGSGRYRGGDGARRQIRFLEEMDLSILSNHRTVQPYGMAGGGQGECGRNWVERTDGTVTQMTGADRTRVNPGDVFVLETPSGGGYGAAEDPQVSPKTTKDAAE
;
A
#
# COMPACT_ATOMS: atom_id res chain seq x y z
N MET A 1 -20.80 -8.97 -3.68
CA MET A 1 -20.78 -7.95 -2.64
C MET A 1 -21.93 -6.96 -2.70
N LEU A 2 -22.40 -6.55 -3.87
CA LEU A 2 -23.53 -5.61 -4.01
C LEU A 2 -24.88 -6.23 -3.66
N ALA A 3 -25.00 -7.54 -3.68
CA ALA A 3 -26.20 -8.28 -3.32
C ALA A 3 -25.79 -9.58 -2.57
N PRO A 4 -25.32 -9.48 -1.34
CA PRO A 4 -24.91 -10.67 -0.58
C PRO A 4 -26.12 -11.48 -0.16
N GLU A 5 -26.03 -12.80 -0.31
CA GLU A 5 -27.03 -13.74 0.17
C GLU A 5 -26.65 -14.28 1.55
N PHE A 6 -27.65 -14.48 2.42
CA PHE A 6 -27.40 -15.11 3.72
C PHE A 6 -26.86 -16.54 3.54
N PRO A 7 -25.81 -16.96 4.28
CA PRO A 7 -25.19 -16.33 5.45
C PRO A 7 -23.89 -15.56 5.16
N ALA A 8 -23.74 -14.95 4.00
CA ALA A 8 -22.53 -14.20 3.65
C ALA A 8 -22.27 -13.05 4.64
N ALA A 9 -21.08 -13.02 5.22
CA ALA A 9 -20.64 -11.93 6.07
C ALA A 9 -20.31 -10.71 5.22
N VAL A 10 -20.97 -9.59 5.46
CA VAL A 10 -20.67 -8.28 4.84
C VAL A 10 -19.74 -7.52 5.80
N VAL A 11 -18.52 -8.01 5.95
CA VAL A 11 -17.49 -7.41 6.80
C VAL A 11 -16.46 -6.69 5.93
N ALA A 12 -15.89 -5.62 6.46
CA ALA A 12 -14.84 -4.83 5.81
C ALA A 12 -15.24 -4.17 4.47
N GLY A 13 -16.51 -4.03 4.19
CA GLY A 13 -16.99 -3.32 2.99
C GLY A 13 -16.59 -1.85 2.96
N ASN A 14 -16.46 -1.23 4.13
CA ASN A 14 -15.96 0.13 4.31
C ASN A 14 -14.41 0.21 4.36
N VAL A 15 -13.72 -0.90 4.21
CA VAL A 15 -12.25 -1.02 4.31
C VAL A 15 -11.68 -1.31 2.91
N GLU A 16 -11.49 -2.58 2.56
CA GLU A 16 -10.89 -2.97 1.28
C GLU A 16 -11.78 -2.65 0.08
N THR A 17 -13.09 -2.89 0.19
CA THR A 17 -14.03 -2.72 -0.93
C THR A 17 -14.12 -1.26 -1.38
N CYS A 18 -14.15 -0.30 -0.46
CA CYS A 18 -14.25 1.11 -0.82
C CYS A 18 -13.01 1.62 -1.56
N GLN A 19 -11.82 1.11 -1.24
CA GLN A 19 -10.59 1.43 -1.96
C GLN A 19 -10.69 0.98 -3.43
N VAL A 20 -11.09 -0.27 -3.63
CA VAL A 20 -11.22 -0.86 -4.98
C VAL A 20 -12.32 -0.17 -5.79
N ILE A 21 -13.47 0.14 -5.19
CA ILE A 21 -14.57 0.83 -5.88
C ILE A 21 -14.13 2.21 -6.35
N THR A 22 -13.45 2.97 -5.49
CA THR A 22 -13.00 4.33 -5.83
C THR A 22 -11.98 4.31 -6.96
N ASP A 23 -10.95 3.45 -6.89
CA ASP A 23 -9.98 3.30 -7.97
C ASP A 23 -10.65 2.83 -9.28
N THR A 24 -11.61 1.91 -9.19
CA THR A 24 -12.37 1.45 -10.37
C THR A 24 -13.15 2.58 -11.03
N LEU A 25 -13.80 3.44 -10.24
CA LEU A 25 -14.52 4.60 -10.75
C LEU A 25 -13.57 5.62 -11.40
N PHE A 26 -12.46 5.92 -10.77
CA PHE A 26 -11.45 6.83 -11.34
C PHE A 26 -10.87 6.28 -12.64
N GLY A 27 -10.61 4.97 -12.70
CA GLY A 27 -10.17 4.30 -13.91
C GLY A 27 -11.21 4.35 -15.03
N ALA A 28 -12.46 4.04 -14.72
CA ALA A 28 -13.56 4.05 -15.69
C ALA A 28 -13.86 5.46 -16.25
N LEU A 29 -13.69 6.48 -15.43
CA LEU A 29 -13.89 7.89 -15.82
C LEU A 29 -12.64 8.53 -16.44
N GLY A 30 -11.49 7.84 -16.44
CA GLY A 30 -10.25 8.38 -16.98
C GLY A 30 -9.66 9.52 -16.16
N VAL A 31 -9.96 9.59 -14.86
CA VAL A 31 -9.62 10.75 -14.00
C VAL A 31 -8.16 10.70 -13.54
N MET A 32 -7.73 9.56 -12.99
CA MET A 32 -6.38 9.39 -12.44
C MET A 32 -5.99 7.91 -12.36
N ALA A 33 -4.71 7.65 -12.19
CA ALA A 33 -4.16 6.32 -11.97
C ALA A 33 -4.58 5.77 -10.60
N ALA A 34 -4.49 4.44 -10.43
CA ALA A 34 -4.85 3.78 -9.20
C ALA A 34 -3.96 4.17 -8.03
N ALA A 35 -4.54 4.28 -6.86
CA ALA A 35 -3.82 4.31 -5.61
C ALA A 35 -3.38 2.90 -5.17
N GLN A 36 -2.86 2.75 -3.96
CA GLN A 36 -2.50 1.46 -3.38
C GLN A 36 -3.63 0.41 -3.36
N GLY A 37 -4.89 0.85 -3.44
CA GLY A 37 -6.09 0.01 -3.56
C GLY A 37 -6.35 -0.93 -2.39
N THR A 38 -5.84 -0.62 -1.21
CA THR A 38 -5.96 -1.42 0.02
C THR A 38 -5.72 -0.54 1.24
N MET A 39 -6.16 -0.97 2.41
CA MET A 39 -5.82 -0.34 3.68
C MET A 39 -4.68 -1.05 4.41
N ASN A 40 -4.21 -2.19 3.91
CA ASN A 40 -3.16 -2.99 4.54
C ASN A 40 -3.45 -3.20 6.04
N ASN A 41 -4.55 -3.88 6.33
CA ASN A 41 -5.02 -4.09 7.69
C ASN A 41 -4.14 -5.14 8.38
N VAL A 42 -3.45 -4.73 9.42
CA VAL A 42 -2.61 -5.59 10.26
C VAL A 42 -3.29 -5.76 11.61
N THR A 43 -3.47 -6.99 12.03
CA THR A 43 -3.98 -7.32 13.36
C THR A 43 -3.01 -8.29 14.01
N PHE A 44 -2.62 -8.02 15.25
CA PHE A 44 -1.87 -8.98 16.04
C PHE A 44 -2.29 -8.96 17.50
N GLY A 45 -2.09 -10.06 18.18
CA GLY A 45 -2.39 -10.17 19.60
C GLY A 45 -2.40 -11.58 20.12
N ASN A 46 -2.65 -11.68 21.43
CA ASN A 46 -2.86 -12.89 22.19
C ASN A 46 -4.01 -12.67 23.21
N ASP A 47 -4.12 -13.50 24.23
CA ASP A 47 -5.19 -13.36 25.24
C ASP A 47 -5.09 -12.05 26.06
N GLN A 48 -3.90 -11.43 26.12
CA GLN A 48 -3.64 -10.23 26.90
C GLN A 48 -3.61 -8.95 26.04
N TYR A 49 -3.11 -9.02 24.82
CA TYR A 49 -2.88 -7.89 23.93
C TYR A 49 -3.68 -8.05 22.65
N GLN A 50 -4.28 -6.96 22.18
CA GLN A 50 -4.95 -6.91 20.90
C GLN A 50 -4.67 -5.58 20.24
N TYR A 51 -4.15 -5.61 19.01
CA TYR A 51 -3.79 -4.44 18.24
C TYR A 51 -4.28 -4.55 16.80
N TYR A 52 -4.71 -3.41 16.27
CA TYR A 52 -5.10 -3.26 14.87
C TYR A 52 -4.54 -1.95 14.32
N GLU A 53 -4.01 -2.00 13.12
CA GLU A 53 -3.61 -0.80 12.37
C GLU A 53 -3.89 -0.94 10.89
N THR A 54 -3.97 0.21 10.21
CA THR A 54 -3.95 0.31 8.75
C THR A 54 -2.66 1.00 8.33
N VAL A 55 -2.01 0.48 7.28
CA VAL A 55 -0.71 1.02 6.83
C VAL A 55 -0.87 1.70 5.48
N CYS A 56 -0.34 2.93 5.38
CA CYS A 56 -0.38 3.73 4.17
C CYS A 56 0.46 3.14 3.03
N GLY A 57 0.17 3.57 1.81
CA GLY A 57 0.92 3.21 0.60
C GLY A 57 1.04 4.39 -0.35
N GLY A 58 1.11 4.16 -1.65
CA GLY A 58 1.20 5.23 -2.63
C GLY A 58 -0.17 5.68 -3.15
N SER A 59 -0.37 6.97 -3.40
CA SER A 59 -1.52 7.44 -4.18
C SER A 59 -1.21 7.42 -5.67
N GLY A 60 -2.25 7.32 -6.50
CA GLY A 60 -2.13 7.43 -7.95
C GLY A 60 -1.76 8.85 -8.39
N ALA A 61 -1.09 8.97 -9.54
CA ALA A 61 -0.88 10.23 -10.22
C ALA A 61 -2.09 10.60 -11.09
N GLY A 62 -2.21 11.87 -11.42
CA GLY A 62 -3.27 12.37 -12.28
C GLY A 62 -2.76 13.44 -13.24
N PRO A 63 -3.68 14.10 -14.02
CA PRO A 63 -3.30 15.21 -14.85
C PRO A 63 -2.76 16.34 -13.96
N GLU A 64 -1.50 16.75 -14.24
CA GLU A 64 -0.83 17.87 -13.60
C GLU A 64 -0.35 17.67 -12.16
N PHE A 65 -0.39 16.40 -11.62
CA PHE A 65 0.16 16.13 -10.30
C PHE A 65 0.77 14.72 -10.18
N ASP A 66 1.82 14.62 -9.38
CA ASP A 66 2.41 13.35 -8.96
C ASP A 66 1.59 12.72 -7.81
N GLY A 67 1.64 11.39 -7.71
CA GLY A 67 1.15 10.68 -6.55
C GLY A 67 2.00 10.94 -5.31
N THR A 68 1.37 10.91 -4.14
CA THR A 68 2.04 11.11 -2.85
C THR A 68 2.48 9.77 -2.27
N ALA A 69 3.72 9.71 -1.81
CA ALA A 69 4.27 8.52 -1.17
C ALA A 69 3.77 8.37 0.27
N ALA A 70 3.59 7.12 0.71
CA ALA A 70 3.25 6.74 2.07
C ALA A 70 2.08 7.55 2.65
N VAL A 71 0.97 7.64 1.91
CA VAL A 71 -0.23 8.40 2.28
C VAL A 71 -1.44 7.46 2.34
N HIS A 72 -2.37 7.75 3.24
CA HIS A 72 -3.69 7.13 3.21
C HIS A 72 -4.55 7.74 2.10
N THR A 73 -5.28 6.88 1.39
CA THR A 73 -6.08 7.27 0.23
C THR A 73 -7.58 7.00 0.44
N HIS A 74 -8.42 7.71 -0.31
CA HIS A 74 -9.87 7.56 -0.36
C HIS A 74 -10.53 7.65 1.02
N MET A 75 -11.12 6.55 1.50
CA MET A 75 -11.86 6.53 2.78
C MET A 75 -10.95 6.39 4.00
N THR A 76 -9.65 6.16 3.81
CA THR A 76 -8.71 5.94 4.91
C THR A 76 -8.14 7.28 5.37
N ASN A 77 -8.22 7.54 6.66
CA ASN A 77 -7.69 8.76 7.28
C ASN A 77 -7.11 8.51 8.67
N THR A 78 -6.67 7.29 8.94
CA THR A 78 -6.09 6.88 10.22
C THR A 78 -4.65 7.39 10.36
N ARG A 79 -4.17 7.45 11.59
CA ARG A 79 -2.76 7.63 11.91
C ARG A 79 -2.20 6.34 12.47
N LEU A 80 -0.94 6.06 12.19
CA LEU A 80 -0.22 4.99 12.87
C LEU A 80 0.02 5.40 14.33
N THR A 81 0.03 4.40 15.20
CA THR A 81 0.44 4.61 16.59
C THR A 81 1.91 5.03 16.61
N ASP A 82 2.22 6.03 17.40
CA ASP A 82 3.58 6.47 17.64
C ASP A 82 4.44 5.28 18.12
N PRO A 83 5.67 5.10 17.62
CA PRO A 83 6.52 3.97 17.97
C PRO A 83 6.74 3.81 19.49
N GLU A 84 6.98 4.89 20.21
CA GLU A 84 7.21 4.84 21.65
C GLU A 84 5.95 4.36 22.39
N ILE A 85 4.77 4.78 21.94
CA ILE A 85 3.49 4.33 22.52
C ILE A 85 3.21 2.88 22.17
N LEU A 86 3.50 2.47 20.92
CA LEU A 86 3.32 1.09 20.46
C LEU A 86 4.16 0.12 21.29
N GLU A 87 5.45 0.40 21.45
CA GLU A 87 6.42 -0.42 22.17
C GLU A 87 6.18 -0.42 23.68
N TRP A 88 5.67 0.68 24.23
CA TRP A 88 5.30 0.75 25.64
C TRP A 88 4.05 -0.06 25.98
N ARG A 89 3.07 -0.12 25.05
CA ARG A 89 1.76 -0.76 25.30
C ARG A 89 1.71 -2.23 24.91
N PHE A 90 2.53 -2.64 23.95
CA PHE A 90 2.51 -3.97 23.37
C PHE A 90 3.93 -4.56 23.35
N PRO A 91 4.09 -5.88 23.56
CA PRO A 91 5.40 -6.52 23.52
C PRO A 91 5.88 -6.70 22.06
N VAL A 92 6.12 -5.60 21.41
CA VAL A 92 6.65 -5.50 20.04
C VAL A 92 7.69 -4.40 19.96
N MET A 93 8.50 -4.39 18.91
CA MET A 93 9.44 -3.32 18.58
C MET A 93 9.32 -2.95 17.11
N LEU A 94 9.19 -1.66 16.82
CA LEU A 94 9.20 -1.14 15.46
C LEU A 94 10.64 -1.02 14.96
N GLU A 95 11.09 -1.97 14.13
CA GLU A 95 12.46 -1.93 13.58
C GLU A 95 12.61 -0.94 12.44
N ARG A 96 11.55 -0.78 11.63
CA ARG A 96 11.61 0.06 10.44
C ARG A 96 10.24 0.58 10.03
N PHE A 97 10.20 1.85 9.64
CA PHE A 97 9.11 2.44 8.88
C PHE A 97 9.69 3.46 7.90
N GLU A 98 9.65 3.13 6.61
CA GLU A 98 10.30 3.92 5.57
C GLU A 98 9.51 3.89 4.25
N ILE A 99 9.79 4.85 3.38
CA ILE A 99 9.23 4.89 2.02
C ILE A 99 9.98 3.88 1.14
N ARG A 100 9.26 3.05 0.39
CA ARG A 100 9.78 2.16 -0.66
C ARG A 100 10.14 2.98 -1.90
N ARG A 101 11.25 3.70 -1.85
CA ARG A 101 11.65 4.62 -2.91
C ARG A 101 11.77 3.94 -4.27
N GLY A 102 11.13 4.55 -5.28
CA GLY A 102 11.14 4.05 -6.65
C GLY A 102 10.07 3.02 -6.97
N SER A 103 9.18 2.67 -6.03
CA SER A 103 8.11 1.70 -6.25
C SER A 103 6.89 2.28 -6.99
N GLY A 104 6.72 3.60 -6.99
CA GLY A 104 5.64 4.30 -7.71
C GLY A 104 5.73 4.13 -9.23
N GLY A 105 4.58 4.01 -9.89
CA GLY A 105 4.49 3.88 -11.34
C GLY A 105 5.15 5.04 -12.08
N SER A 106 5.88 4.72 -13.16
CA SER A 106 6.53 5.72 -14.01
C SER A 106 5.51 6.49 -14.87
N GLY A 107 5.87 7.68 -15.32
CA GLY A 107 5.03 8.50 -16.20
C GLY A 107 5.54 9.92 -16.27
N ARG A 108 4.84 10.77 -17.03
CA ARG A 108 5.04 12.21 -16.97
C ARG A 108 4.82 12.72 -15.55
N TYR A 109 3.82 12.15 -14.87
CA TYR A 109 3.56 12.31 -13.44
C TYR A 109 3.72 10.94 -12.78
N ARG A 110 4.56 10.86 -11.77
CA ARG A 110 4.89 9.60 -11.09
C ARG A 110 3.86 9.24 -10.05
N GLY A 111 3.54 7.95 -9.95
CA GLY A 111 2.78 7.40 -8.83
C GLY A 111 3.53 7.53 -7.51
N GLY A 112 2.81 7.64 -6.41
CA GLY A 112 3.38 7.69 -5.07
C GLY A 112 4.02 6.35 -4.67
N ASP A 113 5.14 6.40 -3.98
CA ASP A 113 5.82 5.22 -3.47
C ASP A 113 5.05 4.59 -2.29
N GLY A 114 5.12 3.28 -2.16
CA GLY A 114 4.63 2.54 -1.01
C GLY A 114 5.48 2.75 0.24
N ALA A 115 5.11 2.08 1.32
CA ALA A 115 5.83 2.08 2.59
C ALA A 115 6.35 0.67 2.92
N ARG A 116 7.41 0.59 3.70
CA ARG A 116 7.90 -0.64 4.32
C ARG A 116 7.82 -0.49 5.83
N ARG A 117 7.19 -1.46 6.49
CA ARG A 117 7.05 -1.52 7.95
C ARG A 117 7.54 -2.86 8.46
N GLN A 118 8.39 -2.84 9.50
CA GLN A 118 8.95 -4.04 10.13
C GLN A 118 8.67 -3.99 11.63
N ILE A 119 8.02 -5.04 12.13
CA ILE A 119 7.65 -5.17 13.54
C ILE A 119 8.23 -6.48 14.06
N ARG A 120 9.11 -6.40 15.07
CA ARG A 120 9.62 -7.53 15.82
C ARG A 120 8.67 -7.85 16.95
N PHE A 121 8.32 -9.11 17.11
CA PHE A 121 7.53 -9.60 18.23
C PHE A 121 8.42 -10.02 19.39
N LEU A 122 8.03 -9.66 20.60
CA LEU A 122 8.75 -10.01 21.83
C LEU A 122 8.04 -11.11 22.62
N GLU A 123 6.78 -11.41 22.26
CA GLU A 123 5.98 -12.50 22.78
C GLU A 123 5.30 -13.28 21.66
N GLU A 124 4.83 -14.49 21.96
CA GLU A 124 4.02 -15.27 21.03
C GLU A 124 2.67 -14.61 20.80
N MET A 125 2.30 -14.42 19.53
CA MET A 125 1.04 -13.80 19.11
C MET A 125 0.49 -14.44 17.85
N ASP A 126 -0.80 -14.29 17.63
CA ASP A 126 -1.43 -14.45 16.32
C ASP A 126 -1.25 -13.16 15.51
N LEU A 127 -0.83 -13.29 14.26
CA LEU A 127 -0.69 -12.21 13.30
C LEU A 127 -1.61 -12.46 12.12
N SER A 128 -2.38 -11.45 11.71
CA SER A 128 -3.25 -11.51 10.53
C SER A 128 -3.01 -10.28 9.66
N ILE A 129 -3.13 -10.47 8.36
CA ILE A 129 -3.13 -9.41 7.35
C ILE A 129 -4.37 -9.53 6.48
N LEU A 130 -5.04 -8.42 6.22
CA LEU A 130 -6.07 -8.29 5.19
C LEU A 130 -5.69 -7.13 4.27
N SER A 131 -5.35 -7.46 3.04
CA SER A 131 -4.81 -6.51 2.07
C SER A 131 -5.08 -6.96 0.65
N ASN A 132 -4.95 -6.03 -0.29
CA ASN A 132 -5.09 -6.28 -1.73
C ASN A 132 -3.83 -5.86 -2.49
N HIS A 133 -3.87 -5.95 -3.82
CA HIS A 133 -2.74 -5.62 -4.71
C HIS A 133 -1.44 -6.35 -4.33
N ARG A 134 -1.56 -7.67 -4.08
CA ARG A 134 -0.41 -8.58 -3.88
C ARG A 134 -0.05 -9.35 -5.15
N THR A 135 -0.98 -9.40 -6.11
CA THR A 135 -0.81 -10.11 -7.40
C THR A 135 -1.15 -9.23 -8.60
N VAL A 136 -2.08 -8.30 -8.45
CA VAL A 136 -2.49 -7.34 -9.48
C VAL A 136 -1.91 -5.98 -9.15
N GLN A 137 -1.14 -5.43 -10.06
CA GLN A 137 -0.53 -4.11 -9.88
C GLN A 137 -1.56 -2.98 -9.95
N PRO A 138 -1.41 -1.91 -9.15
CA PRO A 138 -2.17 -0.68 -9.33
C PRO A 138 -1.93 -0.11 -10.74
N TYR A 139 -3.01 0.15 -11.48
CA TYR A 139 -2.91 0.56 -12.87
C TYR A 139 -2.36 1.97 -13.03
N GLY A 140 -1.55 2.19 -14.07
CA GLY A 140 -1.21 3.51 -14.59
C GLY A 140 -2.25 4.02 -15.57
N MET A 141 -2.25 5.31 -15.89
CA MET A 141 -3.22 5.93 -16.78
C MET A 141 -2.60 6.82 -17.84
N ALA A 142 -3.27 6.99 -18.98
CA ALA A 142 -2.85 7.84 -20.09
C ALA A 142 -1.40 7.59 -20.56
N GLY A 143 -0.96 6.33 -20.56
CA GLY A 143 0.41 5.94 -20.91
C GLY A 143 1.40 5.90 -19.74
N GLY A 144 0.96 6.17 -18.52
CA GLY A 144 1.75 5.97 -17.31
C GLY A 144 1.88 4.50 -16.93
N GLY A 145 2.95 4.15 -16.22
CA GLY A 145 3.28 2.81 -15.77
C GLY A 145 2.49 2.39 -14.52
N GLN A 146 2.40 1.08 -14.32
CA GLN A 146 1.79 0.49 -13.12
C GLN A 146 2.66 0.73 -11.89
N GLY A 147 2.02 0.82 -10.70
CA GLY A 147 2.70 0.78 -9.43
C GLY A 147 3.15 -0.65 -9.07
N GLU A 148 4.05 -0.79 -8.11
CA GLU A 148 4.46 -2.10 -7.60
C GLU A 148 3.42 -2.70 -6.64
N CYS A 149 3.29 -4.02 -6.70
CA CYS A 149 2.51 -4.79 -5.72
C CYS A 149 3.11 -4.70 -4.31
N GLY A 150 2.25 -4.84 -3.30
CA GLY A 150 2.68 -5.07 -1.94
C GLY A 150 3.15 -6.51 -1.71
N ARG A 151 3.86 -6.73 -0.60
CA ARG A 151 4.35 -8.05 -0.15
C ARG A 151 4.26 -8.16 1.36
N ASN A 152 3.98 -9.37 1.85
CA ASN A 152 3.88 -9.66 3.28
C ASN A 152 4.68 -10.92 3.59
N TRP A 153 5.50 -10.91 4.64
CA TRP A 153 6.21 -12.12 5.11
C TRP A 153 6.61 -11.99 6.58
N VAL A 154 6.97 -13.13 7.17
CA VAL A 154 7.57 -13.19 8.49
C VAL A 154 8.99 -13.78 8.38
N GLU A 155 9.96 -13.05 8.86
CA GLU A 155 11.34 -13.52 9.05
C GLU A 155 11.41 -14.22 10.40
N ARG A 156 11.74 -15.53 10.39
CA ARG A 156 11.81 -16.35 11.59
C ARG A 156 13.17 -16.28 12.24
N THR A 157 13.25 -16.54 13.54
CA THR A 157 14.50 -16.56 14.28
C THR A 157 15.49 -17.65 13.82
N ASP A 158 15.00 -18.72 13.19
CA ASP A 158 15.81 -19.78 12.59
C ASP A 158 16.36 -19.43 11.18
N GLY A 159 16.09 -18.22 10.70
CA GLY A 159 16.49 -17.73 9.37
C GLY A 159 15.55 -18.13 8.23
N THR A 160 14.47 -18.85 8.49
CA THR A 160 13.46 -19.14 7.47
C THR A 160 12.53 -17.96 7.25
N VAL A 161 11.88 -17.91 6.08
CA VAL A 161 10.92 -16.87 5.72
C VAL A 161 9.57 -17.50 5.40
N THR A 162 8.55 -17.09 6.14
CA THR A 162 7.16 -17.48 5.87
C THR A 162 6.51 -16.41 5.00
N GLN A 163 6.29 -16.71 3.73
CA GLN A 163 5.54 -15.81 2.84
C GLN A 163 4.06 -15.81 3.22
N MET A 164 3.45 -14.62 3.18
CA MET A 164 2.02 -14.45 3.45
C MET A 164 1.31 -13.88 2.24
N THR A 165 0.09 -14.35 2.01
CA THR A 165 -0.80 -13.83 0.96
C THR A 165 -1.47 -12.52 1.39
N GLY A 166 -2.35 -11.96 0.53
CA GLY A 166 -3.09 -10.73 0.85
C GLY A 166 -4.08 -10.87 2.00
N ALA A 167 -4.65 -12.06 2.18
CA ALA A 167 -5.53 -12.39 3.30
C ALA A 167 -4.99 -13.66 3.97
N ASP A 168 -4.29 -13.51 5.06
CA ASP A 168 -3.53 -14.58 5.69
C ASP A 168 -3.41 -14.41 7.20
N ARG A 169 -3.09 -15.52 7.87
CA ARG A 169 -2.84 -15.57 9.31
C ARG A 169 -1.71 -16.52 9.62
N THR A 170 -0.87 -16.14 10.56
CA THR A 170 0.20 -17.00 11.08
C THR A 170 0.44 -16.73 12.56
N ARG A 171 1.02 -17.68 13.26
CA ARG A 171 1.55 -17.48 14.60
C ARG A 171 2.97 -16.96 14.51
N VAL A 172 3.31 -15.97 15.31
CA VAL A 172 4.64 -15.40 15.46
C VAL A 172 5.17 -15.69 16.86
N ASN A 173 6.47 -15.90 16.97
CA ASN A 173 7.16 -16.20 18.23
C ASN A 173 8.09 -15.03 18.62
N PRO A 174 8.56 -15.00 19.87
CA PRO A 174 9.56 -14.02 20.28
C PRO A 174 10.78 -13.99 19.36
N GLY A 175 11.11 -12.81 18.84
CA GLY A 175 12.20 -12.60 17.90
C GLY A 175 11.81 -12.62 16.43
N ASP A 176 10.66 -13.17 16.04
CA ASP A 176 10.17 -13.12 14.67
C ASP A 176 9.88 -11.68 14.24
N VAL A 177 10.10 -11.37 12.97
CA VAL A 177 9.87 -10.04 12.39
C VAL A 177 8.84 -10.13 11.29
N PHE A 178 7.71 -9.45 11.46
CA PHE A 178 6.76 -9.24 10.38
C PHE A 178 7.21 -8.09 9.49
N VAL A 179 7.26 -8.33 8.20
CA VAL A 179 7.60 -7.33 7.18
C VAL A 179 6.41 -7.12 6.26
N LEU A 180 5.99 -5.88 6.16
CA LEU A 180 4.94 -5.42 5.26
C LEU A 180 5.53 -4.39 4.29
N GLU A 181 5.47 -4.68 3.00
CA GLU A 181 5.65 -3.71 1.93
C GLU A 181 4.31 -3.39 1.31
N THR A 182 3.89 -2.14 1.39
CA THR A 182 2.59 -1.72 0.86
C THR A 182 2.67 -1.44 -0.64
N PRO A 183 1.55 -1.59 -1.37
CA PRO A 183 1.50 -1.23 -2.79
C PRO A 183 1.75 0.26 -3.00
N SER A 184 2.26 0.61 -4.15
CA SER A 184 2.45 1.98 -4.61
C SER A 184 1.32 2.44 -5.52
N GLY A 185 1.30 3.72 -5.89
CA GLY A 185 0.36 4.27 -6.86
C GLY A 185 0.82 4.11 -8.30
N GLY A 186 -0.12 4.09 -9.24
CA GLY A 186 0.16 4.13 -10.68
C GLY A 186 0.58 5.53 -11.14
N GLY A 187 1.40 5.60 -12.22
CA GLY A 187 1.80 6.83 -12.89
C GLY A 187 0.77 7.32 -13.91
N TYR A 188 0.87 8.57 -14.31
CA TYR A 188 -0.02 9.20 -15.27
C TYR A 188 0.75 9.86 -16.43
N GLY A 189 0.24 9.68 -17.65
CA GLY A 189 0.83 10.22 -18.86
C GLY A 189 2.10 9.47 -19.31
N ALA A 190 2.35 9.43 -20.62
CA ALA A 190 3.59 8.85 -21.13
C ALA A 190 4.80 9.63 -20.60
N ALA A 191 5.85 8.91 -20.20
CA ALA A 191 7.12 9.54 -19.87
C ALA A 191 7.64 10.28 -21.13
N GLU A 192 8.11 11.49 -20.95
CA GLU A 192 8.76 12.21 -22.06
C GLU A 192 10.04 11.46 -22.46
N ASP A 193 10.20 11.19 -23.74
CA ASP A 193 11.42 10.60 -24.26
C ASP A 193 12.57 11.61 -24.03
N PRO A 194 13.59 11.27 -23.23
CA PRO A 194 14.68 12.20 -22.96
C PRO A 194 15.48 12.62 -24.23
N GLN A 195 15.19 12.02 -25.38
CA GLN A 195 15.83 12.34 -26.67
C GLN A 195 15.03 13.35 -27.51
N VAL A 196 13.81 13.71 -27.12
CA VAL A 196 13.02 14.72 -27.79
C VAL A 196 13.10 16.03 -27.01
N SER A 197 14.20 16.77 -27.16
CA SER A 197 14.25 18.18 -26.76
C SER A 197 13.12 18.94 -27.46
N PRO A 198 12.38 19.81 -26.78
CA PRO A 198 11.39 20.66 -27.45
C PRO A 198 12.14 21.53 -28.47
N LYS A 199 11.77 21.39 -29.73
CA LYS A 199 12.21 22.37 -30.75
C LYS A 199 11.75 23.74 -30.26
N THR A 200 12.68 24.54 -29.81
CA THR A 200 12.49 25.96 -29.54
C THR A 200 12.01 26.60 -30.86
N THR A 201 10.73 26.88 -30.96
CA THR A 201 10.19 27.80 -31.95
C THR A 201 10.64 29.21 -31.54
N LYS A 202 11.92 29.54 -31.81
CA LYS A 202 12.36 30.88 -32.07
C LYS A 202 12.58 30.92 -33.59
N ASP A 203 11.69 31.60 -34.26
CA ASP A 203 11.88 32.35 -35.49
C ASP A 203 10.51 32.56 -36.17
N ALA A 204 9.81 33.58 -35.73
CA ALA A 204 8.82 34.29 -36.53
C ALA A 204 8.61 35.68 -35.90
N ALA A 205 9.63 36.53 -36.09
CA ALA A 205 9.48 37.98 -35.99
C ALA A 205 10.62 38.60 -36.77
N GLU A 206 10.43 38.74 -38.08
CA GLU A 206 10.92 39.84 -38.94
C GLU A 206 9.83 40.18 -39.94
#